data_f580602ff67743d0c8c5b25a66b99165
#
_entry.id   f580602ff67743d0c8c5b25a66b99165
#
_cell.length_a   1.000
_cell.length_b   1.000
_cell.length_c   1.000
_cell.angle_alpha   90.00
_cell.angle_beta   90.00
_cell.angle_gamma   90.00
#
_symmetry.space_group_name_H-M   'P 1'
#
loop_
_entity.id
_entity.type
_entity.pdbx_description
1 polymer ?
#
loop_
_entity_poly.entity_id
_entity_poly.type
_entity_poly.pdbx_seq_one_letter_code
_entity_poly.pdbx_strand_id
1 'polypeptide(L)'
;TAESQLSEQLVRQLNKTLNITIDKNTINSKFSPVGDYLQSDILTEFRDFANKSQNLSIGLHFLKNKEVELKTTLSGFNYDKDTKLEEIDGEARLVPVGANQYDLSSIDLTAKNAEVALLNGENTHVYFKNATYHFDVKPGESDKRDLSTKFSSDILRVANKSRTTEESQATAGGLNLLVKQNGVPGSINFHHEFKKLSDGSLSIKDGVNLLTKIFTQNDRFDSSLSVLSVNVPKNNQPYFNLQNAGLELKLANTDLTKANVDFKLNVESVKQTPADEERKWEAKGGKVNIQLDDYNVANELAFVPFLLDTIAEKEAPSKDNKDFLNAKDKWVKEFSGKTNIEAALKSFNMADLVLDDVSASDKTETLDNDQYNEHITLSANKASYPSAGFQFEKLAVDAPFKINHSKAHLSARFCSAPFYGALCSTHLTSATFDKYIKNSWKELDLIVDNATLNLNLNTYPETNAYPVKLEVSGIVPQVPEDDSSDMIPDNIEGTFNLTLSKMLFDDQNEKALAIKDNSYFWQYLSSFVKHDGKLHREFVEEGDNYVSRVEKTENGYLINGRTLEDLRQESMMESDEGEEEKPAATD
;
A
#
# COMPACT_ATOMS: atom_id res chain seq x y z
N THR A 1 -28.69 11.51 -50.15
CA THR A 1 -27.87 10.32 -50.36
C THR A 1 -27.42 9.76 -49.03
N ALA A 2 -27.10 8.45 -48.97
CA ALA A 2 -26.56 7.80 -47.78
C ALA A 2 -25.29 8.47 -47.25
N GLU A 3 -24.48 8.96 -48.13
CA GLU A 3 -23.27 9.74 -47.88
C GLU A 3 -23.53 11.00 -47.07
N SER A 4 -24.53 11.81 -47.48
CA SER A 4 -24.82 13.06 -46.79
C SER A 4 -25.44 12.81 -45.43
N GLN A 5 -26.23 11.77 -45.27
CA GLN A 5 -26.80 11.37 -43.98
C GLN A 5 -25.72 10.88 -43.01
N LEU A 6 -24.77 10.05 -43.47
CA LEU A 6 -23.64 9.57 -42.66
C LEU A 6 -22.75 10.74 -42.23
N SER A 7 -22.45 11.65 -43.15
CA SER A 7 -21.64 12.84 -42.87
C SER A 7 -22.31 13.74 -41.84
N GLU A 8 -23.62 13.95 -41.94
CA GLU A 8 -24.36 14.75 -40.96
C GLU A 8 -24.40 14.13 -39.56
N GLN A 9 -24.60 12.82 -39.50
CA GLN A 9 -24.58 12.10 -38.23
C GLN A 9 -23.18 12.14 -37.59
N LEU A 10 -22.14 11.93 -38.37
CA LEU A 10 -20.75 12.00 -37.92
C LEU A 10 -20.41 13.39 -37.37
N VAL A 11 -20.79 14.46 -38.09
CA VAL A 11 -20.61 15.85 -37.66
C VAL A 11 -21.30 16.14 -36.33
N ARG A 12 -22.54 15.67 -36.18
CA ARG A 12 -23.27 15.86 -34.90
C ARG A 12 -22.55 15.18 -33.75
N GLN A 13 -22.09 13.94 -33.95
CA GLN A 13 -21.37 13.18 -32.91
C GLN A 13 -20.02 13.81 -32.57
N LEU A 14 -19.25 14.23 -33.54
CA LEU A 14 -17.97 14.88 -33.32
C LEU A 14 -18.12 16.24 -32.61
N ASN A 15 -19.06 17.06 -33.04
CA ASN A 15 -19.34 18.35 -32.38
C ASN A 15 -19.74 18.14 -30.90
N LYS A 16 -20.54 17.13 -30.63
CA LYS A 16 -21.00 16.81 -29.28
C LYS A 16 -19.90 16.22 -28.42
N THR A 17 -19.11 15.30 -28.96
CA THR A 17 -18.10 14.53 -28.21
C THR A 17 -16.81 15.32 -27.99
N LEU A 18 -16.36 16.06 -29.00
CA LEU A 18 -15.07 16.77 -28.97
C LEU A 18 -15.18 18.26 -28.64
N ASN A 19 -16.39 18.77 -28.39
CA ASN A 19 -16.64 20.19 -28.13
C ASN A 19 -16.04 21.12 -29.21
N ILE A 20 -16.22 20.72 -30.47
CA ILE A 20 -15.72 21.48 -31.65
C ILE A 20 -16.90 21.92 -32.52
N THR A 21 -16.66 22.89 -33.37
CA THR A 21 -17.65 23.35 -34.36
C THR A 21 -17.16 22.99 -35.77
N ILE A 22 -17.82 22.00 -36.37
CA ILE A 22 -17.59 21.62 -37.77
C ILE A 22 -18.61 22.31 -38.65
N ASP A 23 -18.14 23.08 -39.68
CA ASP A 23 -18.99 23.66 -40.70
C ASP A 23 -19.38 22.58 -41.72
N LYS A 24 -20.69 22.31 -41.85
CA LYS A 24 -21.21 21.34 -42.83
C LYS A 24 -20.77 21.63 -44.27
N ASN A 25 -20.55 22.92 -44.63
CA ASN A 25 -20.16 23.32 -45.95
C ASN A 25 -18.69 22.98 -46.30
N THR A 26 -17.88 22.63 -45.30
CA THR A 26 -16.48 22.26 -45.52
C THR A 26 -16.29 20.76 -45.66
N ILE A 27 -17.36 19.95 -45.48
CA ILE A 27 -17.29 18.49 -45.59
C ILE A 27 -17.17 18.12 -47.06
N ASN A 28 -16.08 17.45 -47.38
CA ASN A 28 -15.85 16.83 -48.66
C ASN A 28 -15.75 15.31 -48.45
N SER A 29 -16.76 14.60 -48.97
CA SER A 29 -16.80 13.13 -48.88
C SER A 29 -16.79 12.51 -50.26
N LYS A 30 -15.97 11.47 -50.46
CA LYS A 30 -15.85 10.77 -51.71
C LYS A 30 -15.79 9.28 -51.44
N PHE A 31 -16.73 8.52 -52.02
CA PHE A 31 -16.69 7.07 -52.04
C PHE A 31 -15.92 6.56 -53.26
N SER A 32 -14.98 5.65 -53.05
CA SER A 32 -14.23 5.00 -54.11
C SER A 32 -14.03 3.51 -53.80
N PRO A 33 -14.17 2.61 -54.76
CA PRO A 33 -13.83 1.20 -54.56
C PRO A 33 -12.31 1.05 -54.48
N VAL A 34 -11.81 0.33 -53.48
CA VAL A 34 -10.38 -0.02 -53.36
C VAL A 34 -10.27 -1.49 -53.05
N GLY A 35 -9.99 -2.29 -54.11
CA GLY A 35 -9.92 -3.72 -53.97
C GLY A 35 -11.22 -4.35 -53.46
N ASP A 36 -11.15 -4.95 -52.31
CA ASP A 36 -12.28 -5.67 -51.68
C ASP A 36 -13.16 -4.84 -50.74
N TYR A 37 -12.92 -3.53 -50.65
CA TYR A 37 -13.69 -2.64 -49.76
C TYR A 37 -14.05 -1.30 -50.43
N LEU A 38 -15.04 -0.63 -49.85
CA LEU A 38 -15.36 0.73 -50.21
C LEU A 38 -14.64 1.68 -49.26
N GLN A 39 -14.00 2.68 -49.80
CA GLN A 39 -13.35 3.75 -49.04
C GLN A 39 -14.12 5.05 -49.21
N SER A 40 -14.32 5.75 -48.07
CA SER A 40 -14.78 7.13 -48.08
C SER A 40 -13.80 7.98 -47.28
N ASP A 41 -13.31 9.07 -47.89
CA ASP A 41 -12.48 10.05 -47.21
C ASP A 41 -13.31 11.29 -46.94
N ILE A 42 -13.40 11.68 -45.69
CA ILE A 42 -14.06 12.87 -45.24
C ILE A 42 -12.98 13.86 -44.84
N LEU A 43 -12.91 14.99 -45.55
CA LEU A 43 -12.04 16.10 -45.23
C LEU A 43 -12.90 17.27 -44.77
N THR A 44 -12.58 17.85 -43.64
CA THR A 44 -13.31 19.00 -43.11
C THR A 44 -12.37 19.94 -42.36
N GLU A 45 -12.73 21.19 -42.34
CA GLU A 45 -12.10 22.19 -41.48
C GLU A 45 -12.99 22.47 -40.28
N PHE A 46 -12.38 22.63 -39.14
CA PHE A 46 -13.07 23.04 -37.91
C PHE A 46 -12.21 24.05 -37.14
N ARG A 47 -12.86 24.78 -36.26
CA ARG A 47 -12.18 25.65 -35.31
C ARG A 47 -12.20 25.01 -33.92
N ASP A 48 -11.03 24.97 -33.32
CA ASP A 48 -10.86 24.49 -31.96
C ASP A 48 -11.26 25.57 -30.93
N PHE A 49 -11.13 25.23 -29.64
CA PHE A 49 -11.45 26.16 -28.56
C PHE A 49 -10.65 27.46 -28.62
N ALA A 50 -9.39 27.42 -29.09
CA ALA A 50 -8.55 28.60 -29.29
C ALA A 50 -8.87 29.36 -30.59
N ASN A 51 -9.95 29.02 -31.28
CA ASN A 51 -10.36 29.56 -32.57
C ASN A 51 -9.32 29.39 -33.69
N LYS A 52 -8.45 28.36 -33.56
CA LYS A 52 -7.51 27.97 -34.61
C LYS A 52 -8.19 27.06 -35.62
N SER A 53 -7.99 27.32 -36.91
CA SER A 53 -8.45 26.44 -37.97
C SER A 53 -7.64 25.17 -37.99
N GLN A 54 -8.32 24.01 -37.99
CA GLN A 54 -7.74 22.68 -38.04
C GLN A 54 -8.35 21.88 -39.19
N ASN A 55 -7.53 21.04 -39.81
CA ASN A 55 -7.98 20.11 -40.83
C ASN A 55 -8.16 18.75 -40.23
N LEU A 56 -9.35 18.17 -40.34
CA LEU A 56 -9.67 16.84 -39.92
C LEU A 56 -9.86 15.94 -41.13
N SER A 57 -9.08 14.86 -41.19
CA SER A 57 -9.22 13.80 -42.19
C SER A 57 -9.75 12.54 -41.54
N ILE A 58 -10.84 12.01 -42.05
CA ILE A 58 -11.45 10.74 -41.58
C ILE A 58 -11.57 9.81 -42.77
N GLY A 59 -10.84 8.68 -42.74
CA GLY A 59 -10.98 7.61 -43.69
C GLY A 59 -11.94 6.54 -43.16
N LEU A 60 -12.95 6.20 -43.95
CA LEU A 60 -13.91 5.14 -43.67
C LEU A 60 -13.69 3.99 -44.64
N HIS A 61 -13.36 2.80 -44.13
CA HIS A 61 -13.18 1.58 -44.90
C HIS A 61 -14.31 0.60 -44.58
N PHE A 62 -15.16 0.35 -45.55
CA PHE A 62 -16.25 -0.64 -45.43
C PHE A 62 -15.76 -1.99 -45.95
N LEU A 63 -15.58 -2.95 -45.07
CA LEU A 63 -15.04 -4.27 -45.38
C LEU A 63 -16.13 -5.24 -45.86
N LYS A 64 -15.74 -6.30 -46.56
CA LYS A 64 -16.66 -7.34 -47.05
C LYS A 64 -17.49 -8.03 -45.94
N ASN A 65 -16.90 -8.18 -44.74
CA ASN A 65 -17.57 -8.75 -43.58
C ASN A 65 -18.53 -7.75 -42.90
N LYS A 66 -18.79 -6.61 -43.53
CA LYS A 66 -19.63 -5.50 -43.04
C LYS A 66 -19.04 -4.72 -41.85
N GLU A 67 -17.82 -5.02 -41.43
CA GLU A 67 -17.10 -4.19 -40.47
C GLU A 67 -16.71 -2.84 -41.10
N VAL A 68 -16.54 -1.85 -40.27
CA VAL A 68 -16.09 -0.52 -40.69
C VAL A 68 -14.83 -0.14 -39.90
N GLU A 69 -13.77 0.22 -40.65
CA GLU A 69 -12.58 0.83 -40.08
C GLU A 69 -12.62 2.33 -40.25
N LEU A 70 -12.38 3.06 -39.15
CA LEU A 70 -12.18 4.50 -39.16
C LEU A 70 -10.71 4.80 -38.91
N LYS A 71 -10.14 5.73 -39.70
CA LYS A 71 -8.80 6.27 -39.47
C LYS A 71 -8.86 7.79 -39.51
N THR A 72 -8.22 8.43 -38.54
CA THR A 72 -8.16 9.87 -38.47
C THR A 72 -6.77 10.35 -38.10
N THR A 73 -6.40 11.48 -38.64
CA THR A 73 -5.15 12.18 -38.32
C THR A 73 -5.45 13.65 -38.10
N LEU A 74 -4.90 14.20 -37.01
CA LEU A 74 -5.08 15.58 -36.63
C LEU A 74 -3.74 16.17 -36.19
N SER A 75 -3.30 17.31 -36.75
CA SER A 75 -2.01 17.89 -36.41
C SER A 75 -1.92 18.44 -34.99
N GLY A 76 -3.04 18.82 -34.42
CA GLY A 76 -3.15 19.29 -33.06
C GLY A 76 -4.45 20.06 -32.85
N PHE A 77 -4.95 20.07 -31.61
CA PHE A 77 -6.09 20.91 -31.29
C PHE A 77 -6.19 21.23 -29.79
N ASN A 78 -6.85 22.36 -29.51
CA ASN A 78 -7.19 22.76 -28.16
C ASN A 78 -8.62 22.31 -27.85
N TYR A 79 -8.78 21.33 -26.95
CA TYR A 79 -10.08 20.82 -26.53
C TYR A 79 -10.83 21.83 -25.65
N ASP A 80 -10.11 22.45 -24.72
CA ASP A 80 -10.54 23.57 -23.90
C ASP A 80 -9.35 24.51 -23.63
N LYS A 81 -9.52 25.48 -22.72
CA LYS A 81 -8.43 26.44 -22.38
C LYS A 81 -7.19 25.75 -21.78
N ASP A 82 -7.35 24.55 -21.19
CA ASP A 82 -6.34 23.87 -20.38
C ASP A 82 -5.89 22.54 -20.99
N THR A 83 -6.55 22.05 -22.05
CA THR A 83 -6.27 20.77 -22.68
C THR A 83 -5.84 20.96 -24.12
N LYS A 84 -4.61 20.57 -24.44
CA LYS A 84 -3.99 20.63 -25.77
C LYS A 84 -3.48 19.25 -26.17
N LEU A 85 -3.71 18.88 -27.42
CA LEU A 85 -3.25 17.62 -28.00
C LEU A 85 -2.50 17.91 -29.31
N GLU A 86 -1.38 17.25 -29.54
CA GLU A 86 -0.55 17.42 -30.72
C GLU A 86 -0.29 16.09 -31.42
N GLU A 87 -0.31 16.12 -32.78
CA GLU A 87 -0.06 14.95 -33.63
C GLU A 87 -0.85 13.72 -33.19
N ILE A 88 -2.17 13.80 -33.38
CA ILE A 88 -3.11 12.76 -32.99
C ILE A 88 -3.38 11.85 -34.16
N ASP A 89 -3.17 10.54 -33.97
CA ASP A 89 -3.61 9.48 -34.87
C ASP A 89 -4.65 8.62 -34.16
N GLY A 90 -5.76 8.34 -34.84
CA GLY A 90 -6.83 7.53 -34.31
C GLY A 90 -7.28 6.46 -35.29
N GLU A 91 -7.54 5.27 -34.77
CA GLU A 91 -8.20 4.18 -35.47
C GLU A 91 -9.33 3.63 -34.61
N ALA A 92 -10.44 3.31 -35.26
CA ALA A 92 -11.54 2.62 -34.60
C ALA A 92 -12.09 1.55 -35.52
N ARG A 93 -12.58 0.45 -34.93
CA ARG A 93 -13.28 -0.61 -35.65
C ARG A 93 -14.68 -0.77 -35.10
N LEU A 94 -15.65 -0.77 -36.02
CA LEU A 94 -17.06 -0.99 -35.75
C LEU A 94 -17.49 -2.33 -36.34
N VAL A 95 -18.27 -3.11 -35.58
CA VAL A 95 -18.81 -4.38 -35.99
C VAL A 95 -20.34 -4.30 -36.09
N PRO A 96 -20.97 -4.92 -37.11
CA PRO A 96 -22.42 -4.90 -37.25
C PRO A 96 -23.05 -5.80 -36.17
N VAL A 97 -24.09 -5.29 -35.49
CA VAL A 97 -24.86 -6.02 -34.48
C VAL A 97 -26.33 -6.20 -34.87
N GLY A 98 -26.74 -5.58 -35.97
CA GLY A 98 -28.11 -5.67 -36.51
C GLY A 98 -28.24 -4.87 -37.79
N ALA A 99 -29.46 -4.77 -38.32
CA ALA A 99 -29.73 -3.94 -39.50
C ALA A 99 -29.43 -2.48 -39.21
N ASN A 100 -28.38 -1.92 -39.86
CA ASN A 100 -27.96 -0.51 -39.69
C ASN A 100 -27.49 -0.12 -38.27
N GLN A 101 -27.08 -1.10 -37.45
CA GLN A 101 -26.54 -0.88 -36.13
C GLN A 101 -25.11 -1.40 -36.06
N TYR A 102 -24.24 -0.62 -35.44
CA TYR A 102 -22.84 -0.93 -35.25
C TYR A 102 -22.45 -0.76 -33.79
N ASP A 103 -21.64 -1.69 -33.27
CA ASP A 103 -20.97 -1.57 -31.98
C ASP A 103 -19.49 -1.33 -32.19
N LEU A 104 -18.91 -0.61 -31.24
CA LEU A 104 -17.48 -0.40 -31.18
C LEU A 104 -16.77 -1.72 -30.83
N SER A 105 -15.76 -2.11 -31.60
CA SER A 105 -14.90 -3.26 -31.33
C SER A 105 -13.54 -2.84 -30.79
N SER A 106 -12.94 -1.79 -31.34
CA SER A 106 -11.65 -1.30 -30.88
C SER A 106 -11.45 0.18 -31.14
N ILE A 107 -10.64 0.83 -30.33
CA ILE A 107 -10.11 2.19 -30.53
C ILE A 107 -8.61 2.16 -30.27
N ASP A 108 -7.84 2.78 -31.15
CA ASP A 108 -6.44 3.09 -30.99
C ASP A 108 -6.22 4.60 -31.17
N LEU A 109 -5.68 5.24 -30.16
CA LEU A 109 -5.34 6.66 -30.20
C LEU A 109 -3.88 6.84 -29.82
N THR A 110 -3.18 7.68 -30.55
CA THR A 110 -1.83 8.12 -30.23
C THR A 110 -1.76 9.63 -30.26
N ALA A 111 -1.02 10.23 -29.34
CA ALA A 111 -0.73 11.65 -29.33
C ALA A 111 0.76 11.84 -29.01
N LYS A 112 1.46 12.64 -29.81
CA LYS A 112 2.88 12.92 -29.59
C LYS A 112 3.09 13.71 -28.30
N ASN A 113 2.26 14.72 -28.06
CA ASN A 113 2.24 15.51 -26.86
C ASN A 113 0.79 15.79 -26.43
N ALA A 114 0.57 15.77 -25.14
CA ALA A 114 -0.70 16.17 -24.54
C ALA A 114 -0.44 16.99 -23.27
N GLU A 115 -1.22 18.02 -23.06
CA GLU A 115 -1.21 18.86 -21.86
C GLU A 115 -2.63 18.95 -21.30
N VAL A 116 -2.81 18.61 -20.02
CA VAL A 116 -4.10 18.62 -19.35
C VAL A 116 -3.95 19.32 -18.00
N ALA A 117 -4.85 20.24 -17.66
CA ALA A 117 -4.91 20.82 -16.32
C ALA A 117 -5.65 19.89 -15.36
N LEU A 118 -5.14 19.75 -14.15
CA LEU A 118 -5.84 19.03 -13.09
C LEU A 118 -6.98 19.88 -12.51
N LEU A 119 -8.15 19.25 -12.32
CA LEU A 119 -9.40 19.90 -11.92
C LEU A 119 -9.35 20.67 -10.58
N ASN A 120 -8.42 20.34 -9.69
CA ASN A 120 -8.33 20.91 -8.34
C ASN A 120 -7.19 21.93 -8.15
N GLY A 121 -6.46 22.27 -9.20
CA GLY A 121 -5.35 23.20 -9.11
C GLY A 121 -5.27 24.05 -10.38
N GLU A 122 -5.66 25.31 -10.30
CA GLU A 122 -5.62 26.25 -11.43
C GLU A 122 -4.24 26.30 -12.11
N ASN A 123 -3.19 25.88 -11.39
CA ASN A 123 -1.80 25.97 -11.84
C ASN A 123 -1.11 24.62 -12.08
N THR A 124 -1.77 23.50 -11.84
CA THR A 124 -1.16 22.17 -11.98
C THR A 124 -1.51 21.57 -13.34
N HIS A 125 -0.50 21.34 -14.16
CA HIS A 125 -0.62 20.75 -15.49
C HIS A 125 0.08 19.40 -15.55
N VAL A 126 -0.51 18.48 -16.30
CA VAL A 126 0.06 17.16 -16.60
C VAL A 126 0.40 17.12 -18.09
N TYR A 127 1.64 16.77 -18.39
CA TYR A 127 2.16 16.64 -19.74
C TYR A 127 2.45 15.18 -20.03
N PHE A 128 1.98 14.71 -21.18
CA PHE A 128 2.26 13.38 -21.71
C PHE A 128 3.06 13.48 -22.99
N LYS A 129 4.05 12.61 -23.16
CA LYS A 129 4.81 12.47 -24.40
C LYS A 129 4.63 11.06 -24.96
N ASN A 130 4.35 10.96 -26.26
CA ASN A 130 4.08 9.70 -26.95
C ASN A 130 3.03 8.87 -26.19
N ALA A 131 1.88 9.50 -25.93
CA ALA A 131 0.76 8.83 -25.28
C ALA A 131 0.04 7.90 -26.26
N THR A 132 -0.25 6.69 -25.83
CA THR A 132 -1.06 5.72 -26.59
C THR A 132 -2.21 5.24 -25.74
N TYR A 133 -3.37 5.12 -26.35
CA TYR A 133 -4.57 4.56 -25.74
C TYR A 133 -5.15 3.50 -26.66
N HIS A 134 -5.37 2.32 -26.12
CA HIS A 134 -5.97 1.20 -26.83
C HIS A 134 -7.14 0.66 -26.02
N PHE A 135 -8.28 0.46 -26.69
CA PHE A 135 -9.49 -0.09 -26.09
C PHE A 135 -10.06 -1.17 -26.99
N ASP A 136 -10.29 -2.36 -26.43
CA ASP A 136 -10.92 -3.49 -27.10
C ASP A 136 -12.21 -3.91 -26.39
N VAL A 137 -13.21 -4.24 -27.18
CA VAL A 137 -14.44 -4.87 -26.73
C VAL A 137 -14.62 -6.20 -27.48
N LYS A 138 -14.73 -7.29 -26.75
CA LYS A 138 -15.03 -8.62 -27.32
C LYS A 138 -16.36 -9.13 -26.78
N PRO A 139 -17.18 -9.79 -27.62
CA PRO A 139 -18.35 -10.50 -27.14
C PRO A 139 -17.95 -11.56 -26.11
N GLY A 140 -18.64 -11.59 -25.00
CA GLY A 140 -18.52 -12.63 -23.98
C GLY A 140 -19.69 -13.61 -24.03
N GLU A 141 -19.86 -14.38 -22.97
CA GLU A 141 -20.99 -15.28 -22.81
C GLU A 141 -22.27 -14.49 -22.56
N SER A 142 -23.38 -14.96 -23.19
CA SER A 142 -24.69 -14.32 -23.10
C SER A 142 -24.65 -12.85 -23.59
N ASP A 143 -25.17 -11.91 -22.84
CA ASP A 143 -25.18 -10.46 -23.12
C ASP A 143 -24.01 -9.72 -22.47
N LYS A 144 -22.94 -10.42 -22.11
CA LYS A 144 -21.74 -9.87 -21.48
C LYS A 144 -20.65 -9.55 -22.49
N ARG A 145 -19.75 -8.68 -22.12
CA ARG A 145 -18.61 -8.23 -22.93
C ARG A 145 -17.31 -8.28 -22.12
N ASP A 146 -16.21 -8.57 -22.81
CA ASP A 146 -14.87 -8.47 -22.26
C ASP A 146 -14.21 -7.19 -22.75
N LEU A 147 -13.77 -6.36 -21.81
CA LEU A 147 -13.15 -5.08 -22.08
C LEU A 147 -11.65 -5.12 -21.76
N SER A 148 -10.85 -4.52 -22.61
CA SER A 148 -9.41 -4.34 -22.38
C SER A 148 -9.03 -2.89 -22.69
N THR A 149 -8.43 -2.22 -21.73
CA THR A 149 -7.94 -0.85 -21.85
C THR A 149 -6.44 -0.83 -21.59
N LYS A 150 -5.68 -0.26 -22.52
CA LYS A 150 -4.24 -0.02 -22.37
C LYS A 150 -3.96 1.46 -22.53
N PHE A 151 -3.16 2.00 -21.64
CA PHE A 151 -2.61 3.34 -21.75
C PHE A 151 -1.11 3.30 -21.54
N SER A 152 -0.36 4.00 -22.36
CA SER A 152 1.08 4.17 -22.17
C SER A 152 1.53 5.58 -22.49
N SER A 153 2.60 6.01 -21.86
CA SER A 153 3.28 7.26 -22.16
C SER A 153 4.77 7.12 -21.90
N ASP A 154 5.60 7.61 -22.78
CA ASP A 154 7.06 7.61 -22.57
C ASP A 154 7.45 8.50 -21.42
N ILE A 155 6.80 9.64 -21.28
CA ILE A 155 7.01 10.60 -20.19
C ILE A 155 5.65 11.14 -19.74
N LEU A 156 5.46 11.14 -18.43
CA LEU A 156 4.42 11.90 -17.76
C LEU A 156 5.10 12.90 -16.83
N ARG A 157 4.81 14.18 -16.98
CA ARG A 157 5.37 15.24 -16.14
C ARG A 157 4.25 16.05 -15.50
N VAL A 158 4.33 16.24 -14.21
CA VAL A 158 3.46 17.14 -13.45
C VAL A 158 4.22 18.41 -13.16
N ALA A 159 3.63 19.55 -13.48
CA ALA A 159 4.24 20.85 -13.27
C ALA A 159 3.25 21.88 -12.74
N ASN A 160 3.72 22.79 -11.91
CA ASN A 160 3.02 24.02 -11.59
C ASN A 160 3.34 25.08 -12.64
N LYS A 161 2.30 25.59 -13.27
CA LYS A 161 2.41 26.60 -14.32
C LYS A 161 1.74 27.89 -13.88
N SER A 162 2.52 28.93 -13.65
CA SER A 162 2.02 30.29 -13.47
C SER A 162 2.18 31.10 -14.76
N ARG A 163 1.74 32.36 -14.80
CA ARG A 163 1.89 33.23 -15.98
C ARG A 163 3.35 33.47 -16.39
N THR A 164 4.28 33.37 -15.43
CA THR A 164 5.69 33.73 -15.61
C THR A 164 6.66 32.58 -15.36
N THR A 165 6.24 31.51 -14.66
CA THR A 165 7.12 30.42 -14.27
C THR A 165 6.44 29.06 -14.46
N GLU A 166 7.26 28.07 -14.78
CA GLU A 166 6.87 26.66 -14.81
C GLU A 166 7.86 25.86 -13.97
N GLU A 167 7.36 25.13 -12.97
CA GLU A 167 8.17 24.31 -12.08
C GLU A 167 7.70 22.86 -12.14
N SER A 168 8.60 21.95 -12.52
CA SER A 168 8.33 20.51 -12.50
C SER A 168 8.25 19.99 -11.08
N GLN A 169 7.13 19.35 -10.75
CA GLN A 169 6.92 18.70 -9.44
C GLN A 169 7.29 17.23 -9.46
N ALA A 170 7.02 16.53 -10.55
CA ALA A 170 7.34 15.11 -10.72
C ALA A 170 7.43 14.75 -12.19
N THR A 171 8.26 13.76 -12.50
CA THR A 171 8.38 13.18 -13.84
C THR A 171 8.40 11.66 -13.72
N ALA A 172 7.51 11.00 -14.45
CA ALA A 172 7.50 9.54 -14.60
C ALA A 172 7.90 9.17 -16.03
N GLY A 173 8.76 8.19 -16.18
CA GLY A 173 9.18 7.64 -17.46
C GLY A 173 8.62 6.23 -17.66
N GLY A 174 8.23 5.91 -18.91
CA GLY A 174 7.77 4.57 -19.27
C GLY A 174 6.54 4.10 -18.53
N LEU A 175 5.50 4.93 -18.50
CA LEU A 175 4.22 4.60 -17.86
C LEU A 175 3.42 3.61 -18.72
N ASN A 176 2.95 2.52 -18.14
CA ASN A 176 2.04 1.56 -18.75
C ASN A 176 0.90 1.20 -17.80
N LEU A 177 -0.32 1.33 -18.28
CA LEU A 177 -1.53 0.93 -17.57
C LEU A 177 -2.30 -0.09 -18.43
N LEU A 178 -2.67 -1.20 -17.84
CA LEU A 178 -3.55 -2.20 -18.44
C LEU A 178 -4.70 -2.49 -17.50
N VAL A 179 -5.92 -2.44 -18.02
CA VAL A 179 -7.14 -2.83 -17.30
C VAL A 179 -7.91 -3.82 -18.15
N LYS A 180 -8.22 -4.98 -17.60
CA LYS A 180 -9.08 -6.00 -18.21
C LYS A 180 -10.28 -6.25 -17.32
N GLN A 181 -11.45 -6.23 -17.92
CA GLN A 181 -12.71 -6.52 -17.26
C GLN A 181 -13.43 -7.59 -18.07
N ASN A 182 -13.66 -8.75 -17.47
CA ASN A 182 -14.37 -9.84 -18.11
C ASN A 182 -15.81 -9.91 -17.61
N GLY A 183 -16.74 -10.20 -18.49
CA GLY A 183 -18.14 -10.39 -18.14
C GLY A 183 -18.88 -9.11 -17.73
N VAL A 184 -18.58 -7.99 -18.38
CA VAL A 184 -19.28 -6.73 -18.17
C VAL A 184 -20.65 -6.80 -18.85
N PRO A 185 -21.78 -6.58 -18.15
CA PRO A 185 -23.10 -6.55 -18.76
C PRO A 185 -23.21 -5.50 -19.86
N GLY A 186 -23.79 -5.84 -20.99
CA GLY A 186 -23.97 -4.93 -22.13
C GLY A 186 -24.87 -3.72 -21.85
N SER A 187 -25.68 -3.78 -20.80
CA SER A 187 -26.56 -2.69 -20.36
C SER A 187 -25.84 -1.56 -19.63
N ILE A 188 -24.56 -1.74 -19.23
CA ILE A 188 -23.82 -0.74 -18.49
C ILE A 188 -23.29 0.33 -19.43
N ASN A 189 -23.61 1.57 -19.11
CA ASN A 189 -23.14 2.75 -19.83
C ASN A 189 -22.37 3.67 -18.89
N PHE A 190 -21.03 3.57 -18.93
CA PHE A 190 -20.15 4.43 -18.15
C PHE A 190 -20.01 5.85 -18.72
N HIS A 191 -20.48 6.09 -19.95
CA HIS A 191 -20.34 7.39 -20.60
C HIS A 191 -20.97 8.52 -19.77
N HIS A 192 -22.14 8.27 -19.20
CA HIS A 192 -22.83 9.25 -18.36
C HIS A 192 -22.04 9.60 -17.10
N GLU A 193 -21.42 8.63 -16.47
CA GLU A 193 -20.61 8.82 -15.25
C GLU A 193 -19.29 9.56 -15.57
N PHE A 194 -18.62 9.20 -16.67
CA PHE A 194 -17.42 9.89 -17.11
C PHE A 194 -17.68 11.33 -17.53
N LYS A 195 -18.87 11.62 -18.05
CA LYS A 195 -19.26 13.00 -18.36
C LYS A 195 -19.33 13.88 -17.11
N LYS A 196 -19.83 13.35 -16.00
CA LYS A 196 -19.82 14.06 -14.71
C LYS A 196 -18.42 14.36 -14.22
N LEU A 197 -17.47 13.44 -14.44
CA LEU A 197 -16.05 13.65 -14.16
C LEU A 197 -15.48 14.80 -14.97
N SER A 198 -15.73 14.84 -16.28
CA SER A 198 -15.23 15.88 -17.18
C SER A 198 -15.85 17.26 -16.89
N ASP A 199 -17.07 17.31 -16.43
CA ASP A 199 -17.78 18.54 -16.07
C ASP A 199 -17.40 19.07 -14.66
N GLY A 200 -16.54 18.33 -13.91
CA GLY A 200 -16.13 18.70 -12.55
C GLY A 200 -17.28 18.60 -11.51
N SER A 201 -18.38 17.97 -11.87
CA SER A 201 -19.58 17.83 -11.02
C SER A 201 -19.60 16.57 -10.16
N LEU A 202 -18.54 15.73 -10.24
CA LEU A 202 -18.44 14.48 -9.49
C LEU A 202 -18.07 14.77 -8.03
N SER A 203 -18.97 14.46 -7.10
CA SER A 203 -18.66 14.44 -5.69
C SER A 203 -17.77 13.23 -5.33
N ILE A 204 -17.12 13.26 -4.17
CA ILE A 204 -16.34 12.13 -3.66
C ILE A 204 -17.20 10.87 -3.55
N LYS A 205 -18.41 11.01 -3.05
CA LYS A 205 -19.39 9.92 -2.94
C LYS A 205 -19.71 9.32 -4.31
N ASP A 206 -19.89 10.15 -5.31
CA ASP A 206 -20.15 9.71 -6.69
C ASP A 206 -18.91 9.02 -7.29
N GLY A 207 -17.71 9.50 -6.98
CA GLY A 207 -16.45 8.86 -7.36
C GLY A 207 -16.27 7.47 -6.76
N VAL A 208 -16.58 7.31 -5.48
CA VAL A 208 -16.56 6.01 -4.79
C VAL A 208 -17.60 5.07 -5.39
N ASN A 209 -18.82 5.57 -5.66
CA ASN A 209 -19.86 4.78 -6.31
C ASN A 209 -19.46 4.32 -7.72
N LEU A 210 -18.80 5.19 -8.48
CA LEU A 210 -18.30 4.85 -9.80
C LEU A 210 -17.22 3.78 -9.73
N LEU A 211 -16.25 3.91 -8.83
CA LEU A 211 -15.24 2.88 -8.59
C LEU A 211 -15.86 1.55 -8.18
N THR A 212 -16.84 1.59 -7.28
CA THR A 212 -17.59 0.40 -6.86
C THR A 212 -18.26 -0.27 -8.05
N LYS A 213 -18.91 0.48 -8.93
CA LYS A 213 -19.50 -0.06 -10.17
C LYS A 213 -18.46 -0.68 -11.09
N ILE A 214 -17.33 -0.02 -11.30
CA ILE A 214 -16.23 -0.55 -12.13
C ILE A 214 -15.73 -1.89 -11.59
N PHE A 215 -15.60 -2.04 -10.28
CA PHE A 215 -15.14 -3.27 -9.66
C PHE A 215 -16.20 -4.37 -9.55
N THR A 216 -17.47 -4.02 -9.38
CA THR A 216 -18.54 -4.99 -9.08
C THR A 216 -19.32 -5.46 -10.29
N GLN A 217 -19.37 -4.69 -11.38
CA GLN A 217 -20.16 -5.02 -12.55
C GLN A 217 -19.37 -5.76 -13.63
N ASN A 218 -18.57 -6.72 -13.21
CA ASN A 218 -17.86 -7.66 -14.06
C ASN A 218 -17.63 -8.98 -13.29
N ASP A 219 -17.29 -10.05 -14.00
CA ASP A 219 -17.00 -11.34 -13.36
C ASP A 219 -15.55 -11.40 -12.86
N ARG A 220 -14.65 -10.66 -13.52
CA ARG A 220 -13.23 -10.62 -13.19
C ARG A 220 -12.63 -9.27 -13.60
N PHE A 221 -11.82 -8.70 -12.71
CA PHE A 221 -11.08 -7.48 -12.93
C PHE A 221 -9.59 -7.73 -12.76
N ASP A 222 -8.79 -7.42 -13.78
CA ASP A 222 -7.33 -7.48 -13.74
C ASP A 222 -6.77 -6.12 -14.16
N SER A 223 -5.87 -5.56 -13.37
CA SER A 223 -5.18 -4.33 -13.73
C SER A 223 -3.70 -4.41 -13.41
N SER A 224 -2.90 -3.72 -14.20
CA SER A 224 -1.48 -3.52 -13.94
C SER A 224 -1.08 -2.09 -14.28
N LEU A 225 -0.21 -1.55 -13.46
CA LEU A 225 0.43 -0.26 -13.65
C LEU A 225 1.92 -0.45 -13.48
N SER A 226 2.71 0.00 -14.45
CA SER A 226 4.16 -0.03 -14.33
C SER A 226 4.78 1.29 -14.75
N VAL A 227 5.90 1.63 -14.14
CA VAL A 227 6.72 2.78 -14.48
C VAL A 227 8.19 2.38 -14.49
N LEU A 228 8.97 2.90 -15.44
CA LEU A 228 10.41 2.68 -15.46
C LEU A 228 11.13 3.58 -14.44
N SER A 229 10.64 4.80 -14.27
CA SER A 229 11.23 5.76 -13.34
C SER A 229 10.22 6.78 -12.86
N VAL A 230 10.41 7.25 -11.63
CA VAL A 230 9.74 8.45 -11.10
C VAL A 230 10.78 9.32 -10.44
N ASN A 231 10.83 10.59 -10.83
CA ASN A 231 11.73 11.57 -10.25
C ASN A 231 10.93 12.73 -9.67
N VAL A 232 11.16 13.05 -8.43
CA VAL A 232 10.58 14.20 -7.74
C VAL A 232 11.71 15.12 -7.30
N PRO A 233 11.87 16.28 -7.93
CA PRO A 233 12.87 17.26 -7.51
C PRO A 233 12.39 18.06 -6.30
N LYS A 234 13.34 18.61 -5.55
CA LYS A 234 13.10 19.62 -4.52
C LYS A 234 14.11 20.73 -4.70
N ASN A 235 13.63 21.98 -4.82
CA ASN A 235 14.48 23.15 -5.10
C ASN A 235 15.38 22.96 -6.34
N ASN A 236 14.82 22.41 -7.43
CA ASN A 236 15.50 22.08 -8.68
C ASN A 236 16.68 21.09 -8.54
N GLN A 237 16.74 20.34 -7.45
CA GLN A 237 17.71 19.28 -7.22
C GLN A 237 17.00 17.91 -7.14
N PRO A 238 17.65 16.83 -7.59
CA PRO A 238 17.11 15.48 -7.38
C PRO A 238 16.87 15.22 -5.90
N TYR A 239 15.65 14.81 -5.54
CA TYR A 239 15.28 14.56 -4.16
C TYR A 239 14.77 13.14 -3.96
N PHE A 240 13.80 12.71 -4.74
CA PHE A 240 13.23 11.37 -4.69
C PHE A 240 13.36 10.70 -6.05
N ASN A 241 13.81 9.47 -6.07
CA ASN A 241 13.93 8.66 -7.28
C ASN A 241 13.42 7.25 -7.02
N LEU A 242 12.57 6.78 -7.92
CA LEU A 242 12.05 5.42 -7.95
C LEU A 242 12.37 4.81 -9.31
N GLN A 243 12.80 3.55 -9.34
CA GLN A 243 13.10 2.83 -10.57
C GLN A 243 12.36 1.50 -10.63
N ASN A 244 11.82 1.18 -11.81
CA ASN A 244 11.15 -0.07 -12.13
C ASN A 244 10.13 -0.49 -11.07
N ALA A 245 9.02 0.24 -10.99
CA ALA A 245 7.90 -0.12 -10.14
C ALA A 245 6.77 -0.74 -10.96
N GLY A 246 6.16 -1.77 -10.42
CA GLY A 246 4.99 -2.42 -10.98
C GLY A 246 3.96 -2.74 -9.90
N LEU A 247 2.71 -2.50 -10.22
CA LEU A 247 1.55 -2.80 -9.38
C LEU A 247 0.60 -3.66 -10.19
N GLU A 248 0.15 -4.77 -9.62
CA GLU A 248 -0.89 -5.63 -10.18
C GLU A 248 -2.03 -5.79 -9.19
N LEU A 249 -3.25 -5.66 -9.66
CA LEU A 249 -4.46 -5.90 -8.89
C LEU A 249 -5.35 -6.85 -9.66
N LYS A 250 -5.67 -7.99 -9.08
CA LYS A 250 -6.64 -8.96 -9.61
C LYS A 250 -7.77 -9.13 -8.62
N LEU A 251 -8.96 -9.01 -9.12
CA LEU A 251 -10.19 -9.20 -8.36
C LEU A 251 -11.02 -10.28 -9.06
N ALA A 252 -11.10 -11.44 -8.45
CA ALA A 252 -12.02 -12.49 -8.83
C ALA A 252 -13.15 -12.56 -7.81
N ASN A 253 -14.33 -12.91 -8.26
CA ASN A 253 -15.55 -12.83 -7.48
C ASN A 253 -15.87 -11.38 -7.07
N THR A 254 -16.69 -10.74 -7.85
CA THR A 254 -17.03 -9.32 -7.74
C THR A 254 -18.14 -9.00 -6.73
N ASP A 255 -18.59 -9.99 -5.95
CA ASP A 255 -19.29 -9.70 -4.71
C ASP A 255 -18.28 -9.15 -3.71
N LEU A 256 -18.23 -7.82 -3.54
CA LEU A 256 -17.30 -7.14 -2.68
C LEU A 256 -17.44 -7.49 -1.19
N THR A 257 -18.50 -8.17 -0.79
CA THR A 257 -18.66 -8.69 0.58
C THR A 257 -17.90 -9.99 0.80
N LYS A 258 -17.51 -10.68 -0.29
CA LYS A 258 -16.76 -11.95 -0.30
C LYS A 258 -15.76 -11.97 -1.47
N ALA A 259 -14.95 -10.95 -1.58
CA ALA A 259 -14.04 -10.79 -2.70
C ALA A 259 -12.77 -11.61 -2.52
N ASN A 260 -12.24 -12.10 -3.64
CA ASN A 260 -10.90 -12.65 -3.74
C ASN A 260 -10.01 -11.63 -4.42
N VAL A 261 -8.99 -11.17 -3.72
CA VAL A 261 -8.07 -10.11 -4.16
C VAL A 261 -6.65 -10.63 -4.18
N ASP A 262 -5.94 -10.39 -5.28
CA ASP A 262 -4.50 -10.60 -5.40
C ASP A 262 -3.87 -9.27 -5.80
N PHE A 263 -3.11 -8.69 -4.89
CA PHE A 263 -2.38 -7.43 -5.08
C PHE A 263 -0.89 -7.68 -4.98
N LYS A 264 -0.14 -7.17 -5.96
CA LYS A 264 1.32 -7.24 -5.98
C LYS A 264 1.92 -5.88 -6.27
N LEU A 265 2.88 -5.50 -5.48
CA LEU A 265 3.72 -4.33 -5.69
C LEU A 265 5.18 -4.78 -5.74
N ASN A 266 5.89 -4.38 -6.79
CA ASN A 266 7.32 -4.61 -6.93
C ASN A 266 8.01 -3.28 -7.21
N VAL A 267 9.12 -3.03 -6.55
CA VAL A 267 9.95 -1.83 -6.76
C VAL A 267 11.42 -2.25 -6.78
N GLU A 268 12.13 -1.98 -7.88
CA GLU A 268 13.55 -2.31 -7.96
C GLU A 268 14.39 -1.46 -7.02
N SER A 269 14.21 -0.15 -7.05
CA SER A 269 14.90 0.75 -6.14
C SER A 269 14.12 2.02 -5.84
N VAL A 270 14.28 2.51 -4.63
CA VAL A 270 13.80 3.83 -4.20
C VAL A 270 14.92 4.50 -3.42
N LYS A 271 15.19 5.75 -3.70
CA LYS A 271 16.13 6.54 -2.92
C LYS A 271 15.64 7.96 -2.69
N GLN A 272 16.03 8.50 -1.57
CA GLN A 272 15.81 9.89 -1.21
C GLN A 272 17.14 10.54 -0.87
N THR A 273 17.40 11.69 -1.48
CA THR A 273 18.65 12.43 -1.33
C THR A 273 18.39 13.83 -0.79
N PRO A 274 18.09 13.98 0.51
CA PRO A 274 17.99 15.29 1.15
C PRO A 274 19.35 15.99 1.21
N ALA A 275 19.36 17.28 1.53
CA ALA A 275 20.61 18.05 1.66
C ALA A 275 21.49 17.54 2.82
N ASP A 276 20.90 16.95 3.85
CA ASP A 276 21.59 16.32 4.95
C ASP A 276 22.00 14.88 4.57
N GLU A 277 23.30 14.63 4.50
CA GLU A 277 23.89 13.32 4.16
C GLU A 277 23.42 12.19 5.10
N GLU A 278 23.22 12.48 6.38
CA GLU A 278 22.79 11.48 7.37
C GLU A 278 21.34 11.03 7.16
N ARG A 279 20.55 11.79 6.41
CA ARG A 279 19.17 11.47 6.09
C ARG A 279 18.99 10.82 4.72
N LYS A 280 20.06 10.64 3.97
CA LYS A 280 20.01 9.90 2.69
C LYS A 280 19.68 8.45 2.95
N TRP A 281 18.76 7.90 2.17
CA TRP A 281 18.46 6.48 2.24
C TRP A 281 18.19 5.89 0.86
N GLU A 282 18.44 4.61 0.74
CA GLU A 282 18.18 3.81 -0.44
C GLU A 282 17.60 2.45 -0.04
N ALA A 283 16.52 2.04 -0.71
CA ALA A 283 15.91 0.73 -0.57
C ALA A 283 15.88 0.02 -1.93
N LYS A 284 16.20 -1.27 -1.95
CA LYS A 284 16.24 -2.09 -3.18
C LYS A 284 15.41 -3.36 -3.01
N GLY A 285 14.80 -3.78 -4.11
CA GLY A 285 14.10 -5.05 -4.20
C GLY A 285 12.88 -5.13 -3.29
N GLY A 286 12.10 -4.05 -3.19
CA GLY A 286 10.87 -4.01 -2.43
C GLY A 286 9.76 -4.82 -3.10
N LYS A 287 9.06 -5.64 -2.33
CA LYS A 287 7.90 -6.44 -2.76
C LYS A 287 6.83 -6.41 -1.69
N VAL A 288 5.58 -6.26 -2.11
CA VAL A 288 4.40 -6.44 -1.25
C VAL A 288 3.42 -7.32 -1.99
N ASN A 289 3.00 -8.40 -1.38
CA ASN A 289 1.94 -9.28 -1.88
C ASN A 289 0.80 -9.30 -0.85
N ILE A 290 -0.40 -9.05 -1.31
CA ILE A 290 -1.61 -9.12 -0.49
C ILE A 290 -2.59 -10.07 -1.17
N GLN A 291 -2.96 -11.13 -0.48
CA GLN A 291 -4.00 -12.06 -0.90
C GLN A 291 -5.14 -12.02 0.12
N LEU A 292 -6.33 -11.78 -0.38
CA LEU A 292 -7.54 -11.76 0.42
C LEU A 292 -8.51 -12.77 -0.18
N ASP A 293 -9.01 -13.69 0.64
CA ASP A 293 -9.96 -14.74 0.23
C ASP A 293 -11.25 -14.58 1.02
N ASP A 294 -12.37 -14.56 0.33
CA ASP A 294 -13.71 -14.35 0.91
C ASP A 294 -13.78 -13.12 1.82
N TYR A 295 -13.06 -12.07 1.48
CA TYR A 295 -12.88 -10.87 2.29
C TYR A 295 -13.92 -9.80 1.98
N ASN A 296 -14.39 -9.09 2.99
CA ASN A 296 -15.35 -8.00 2.83
C ASN A 296 -14.64 -6.68 2.47
N VAL A 297 -14.37 -6.49 1.18
CA VAL A 297 -13.74 -5.27 0.64
C VAL A 297 -14.70 -4.08 0.70
N ALA A 298 -16.01 -4.30 0.67
CA ALA A 298 -16.99 -3.21 0.73
C ALA A 298 -16.85 -2.37 2.00
N ASN A 299 -16.51 -3.00 3.11
CA ASN A 299 -16.29 -2.30 4.37
C ASN A 299 -15.00 -1.44 4.38
N GLU A 300 -13.98 -1.85 3.64
CA GLU A 300 -12.78 -1.04 3.43
C GLU A 300 -13.07 0.20 2.58
N LEU A 301 -13.82 0.01 1.49
CA LEU A 301 -14.22 1.11 0.61
C LEU A 301 -15.10 2.15 1.32
N ALA A 302 -15.81 1.76 2.37
CA ALA A 302 -16.63 2.67 3.17
C ALA A 302 -15.79 3.76 3.89
N PHE A 303 -14.48 3.53 4.08
CA PHE A 303 -13.59 4.53 4.69
C PHE A 303 -12.99 5.53 3.70
N VAL A 304 -13.12 5.31 2.40
CA VAL A 304 -12.57 6.23 1.38
C VAL A 304 -13.09 7.67 1.53
N PRO A 305 -14.37 7.94 1.81
CA PRO A 305 -14.84 9.30 2.03
C PRO A 305 -14.15 10.04 3.19
N PHE A 306 -13.71 9.30 4.21
CA PHE A 306 -13.03 9.86 5.37
C PHE A 306 -11.53 10.13 5.13
N LEU A 307 -10.95 9.48 4.13
CA LEU A 307 -9.52 9.58 3.80
C LEU A 307 -9.13 10.99 3.37
N LEU A 308 -9.99 11.69 2.65
CA LEU A 308 -9.69 13.02 2.14
C LEU A 308 -9.54 14.06 3.25
N ASP A 309 -10.34 13.96 4.30
CA ASP A 309 -10.20 14.83 5.48
C ASP A 309 -8.87 14.55 6.19
N THR A 310 -8.45 13.30 6.22
CA THR A 310 -7.14 12.88 6.79
C THR A 310 -5.97 13.42 5.96
N ILE A 311 -6.05 13.33 4.63
CA ILE A 311 -5.02 13.88 3.72
C ILE A 311 -4.93 15.41 3.85
N ALA A 312 -6.05 16.09 4.08
CA ALA A 312 -6.10 17.53 4.28
C ALA A 312 -5.54 17.99 5.64
N GLU A 313 -5.04 17.08 6.48
CA GLU A 313 -4.46 17.36 7.81
C GLU A 313 -5.36 18.21 8.71
N LYS A 314 -6.65 17.89 8.73
CA LYS A 314 -7.59 18.57 9.61
C LYS A 314 -7.32 18.26 11.09
N GLU A 315 -7.49 19.24 11.94
CA GLU A 315 -7.40 19.05 13.39
C GLU A 315 -8.50 18.11 13.91
N ALA A 316 -8.25 17.51 15.08
CA ALA A 316 -9.23 16.66 15.74
C ALA A 316 -10.56 17.44 15.98
N PRO A 317 -11.72 16.83 15.71
CA PRO A 317 -13.00 17.48 15.85
C PRO A 317 -13.39 17.67 17.33
N SER A 318 -14.32 18.58 17.59
CA SER A 318 -14.90 18.79 18.93
C SER A 318 -15.89 17.71 19.35
N LYS A 319 -16.42 16.97 18.37
CA LYS A 319 -17.34 15.84 18.56
C LYS A 319 -16.93 14.69 17.65
N ASP A 320 -17.13 13.46 18.12
CA ASP A 320 -16.89 12.26 17.33
C ASP A 320 -17.78 12.25 16.07
N ASN A 321 -17.18 11.90 14.95
CA ASN A 321 -17.92 11.69 13.70
C ASN A 321 -18.73 10.40 13.80
N LYS A 322 -20.04 10.51 13.91
CA LYS A 322 -20.94 9.35 14.04
C LYS A 322 -20.91 8.43 12.82
N ASP A 323 -20.81 8.99 11.62
CA ASP A 323 -20.76 8.21 10.39
C ASP A 323 -19.47 7.37 10.34
N PHE A 324 -18.34 7.93 10.81
CA PHE A 324 -17.10 7.20 10.94
C PHE A 324 -17.20 6.06 11.98
N LEU A 325 -17.78 6.31 13.14
CA LEU A 325 -18.02 5.26 14.15
C LEU A 325 -18.94 4.16 13.64
N ASN A 326 -19.99 4.51 12.91
CA ASN A 326 -20.88 3.53 12.29
C ASN A 326 -20.15 2.67 11.26
N ALA A 327 -19.28 3.27 10.44
CA ALA A 327 -18.45 2.54 9.49
C ALA A 327 -17.48 1.60 10.20
N LYS A 328 -16.85 2.06 11.30
CA LYS A 328 -15.98 1.24 12.16
C LYS A 328 -16.74 0.04 12.75
N ASP A 329 -17.90 0.27 13.34
CA ASP A 329 -18.70 -0.78 13.96
C ASP A 329 -19.16 -1.82 12.93
N LYS A 330 -19.56 -1.39 11.74
CA LYS A 330 -19.90 -2.28 10.64
C LYS A 330 -18.70 -3.10 10.17
N TRP A 331 -17.53 -2.48 10.03
CA TRP A 331 -16.29 -3.15 9.67
C TRP A 331 -15.94 -4.26 10.68
N VAL A 332 -16.01 -3.96 11.97
CA VAL A 332 -15.77 -4.94 13.03
C VAL A 332 -16.77 -6.10 12.98
N LYS A 333 -18.06 -5.77 12.86
CA LYS A 333 -19.13 -6.77 12.86
C LYS A 333 -19.05 -7.74 11.67
N GLU A 334 -18.68 -7.23 10.51
CA GLU A 334 -18.67 -7.97 9.25
C GLU A 334 -17.27 -8.43 8.83
N PHE A 335 -16.27 -8.26 9.69
CA PHE A 335 -14.92 -8.75 9.42
C PHE A 335 -14.92 -10.25 9.19
N SER A 336 -14.40 -10.69 8.04
CA SER A 336 -14.43 -12.10 7.65
C SER A 336 -13.35 -12.42 6.62
N GLY A 337 -13.12 -13.71 6.40
CA GLY A 337 -12.24 -14.20 5.35
C GLY A 337 -10.82 -14.48 5.83
N LYS A 338 -9.95 -14.69 4.85
CA LYS A 338 -8.52 -14.94 5.06
C LYS A 338 -7.71 -13.81 4.47
N THR A 339 -6.65 -13.41 5.16
CA THR A 339 -5.67 -12.46 4.66
C THR A 339 -4.28 -13.06 4.69
N ASN A 340 -3.49 -12.78 3.67
CA ASN A 340 -2.07 -13.09 3.63
C ASN A 340 -1.36 -11.85 3.10
N ILE A 341 -0.63 -11.16 3.97
CA ILE A 341 0.15 -9.97 3.63
C ILE A 341 1.61 -10.35 3.77
N GLU A 342 2.36 -10.21 2.70
CA GLU A 342 3.79 -10.47 2.66
C GLU A 342 4.51 -9.21 2.17
N ALA A 343 5.55 -8.82 2.87
CA ALA A 343 6.43 -7.73 2.45
C ALA A 343 7.88 -8.19 2.51
N ALA A 344 8.66 -7.82 1.53
CA ALA A 344 10.08 -8.14 1.47
C ALA A 344 10.88 -6.95 0.95
N LEU A 345 12.10 -6.83 1.43
CA LEU A 345 13.04 -5.81 1.05
C LEU A 345 14.42 -6.43 0.95
N LYS A 346 15.04 -6.33 -0.21
CA LYS A 346 16.35 -6.94 -0.45
C LYS A 346 17.45 -6.21 0.30
N SER A 347 17.44 -4.88 0.28
CA SER A 347 18.38 -4.08 1.04
C SER A 347 17.81 -2.71 1.40
N PHE A 348 18.25 -2.18 2.53
CA PHE A 348 18.00 -0.81 2.97
C PHE A 348 19.28 -0.23 3.56
N ASN A 349 19.63 0.98 3.14
CA ASN A 349 20.76 1.72 3.66
C ASN A 349 20.36 3.14 4.01
N MET A 350 20.67 3.57 5.23
CA MET A 350 20.50 4.94 5.69
C MET A 350 21.61 5.28 6.68
N ALA A 351 22.48 6.22 6.35
CA ALA A 351 23.72 6.49 7.10
C ALA A 351 24.51 5.17 7.30
N ASP A 352 24.74 4.75 8.52
CA ASP A 352 25.39 3.49 8.86
C ASP A 352 24.43 2.33 9.17
N LEU A 353 23.09 2.58 9.11
CA LEU A 353 22.09 1.51 9.22
C LEU A 353 22.04 0.72 7.91
N VAL A 354 22.26 -0.57 8.00
CA VAL A 354 22.19 -1.51 6.88
C VAL A 354 21.26 -2.67 7.23
N LEU A 355 20.30 -2.92 6.37
CA LEU A 355 19.40 -4.07 6.47
C LEU A 355 19.52 -4.91 5.19
N ASP A 356 19.66 -6.22 5.31
CA ASP A 356 19.75 -7.15 4.19
C ASP A 356 18.67 -8.24 4.30
N ASP A 357 17.99 -8.52 3.17
CA ASP A 357 17.00 -9.58 3.01
C ASP A 357 15.97 -9.61 4.14
N VAL A 358 15.28 -8.50 4.33
CA VAL A 358 14.19 -8.39 5.31
C VAL A 358 12.89 -8.89 4.69
N SER A 359 12.17 -9.74 5.39
CA SER A 359 10.82 -10.16 5.01
C SER A 359 9.91 -10.23 6.23
N ALA A 360 8.64 -9.92 6.01
CA ALA A 360 7.60 -10.00 7.01
C ALA A 360 6.34 -10.59 6.39
N SER A 361 5.59 -11.34 7.17
CA SER A 361 4.26 -11.80 6.77
C SER A 361 3.29 -11.72 7.92
N ASP A 362 2.03 -11.46 7.58
CA ASP A 362 0.90 -11.51 8.50
C ASP A 362 -0.24 -12.26 7.83
N LYS A 363 -0.58 -13.43 8.38
CA LYS A 363 -1.66 -14.28 7.88
C LYS A 363 -2.77 -14.32 8.91
N THR A 364 -3.98 -13.99 8.50
CA THR A 364 -5.16 -14.10 9.37
C THR A 364 -6.20 -15.00 8.74
N GLU A 365 -6.91 -15.71 9.57
CA GLU A 365 -8.05 -16.55 9.20
C GLU A 365 -9.16 -16.38 10.22
N THR A 366 -10.29 -15.86 9.78
CA THR A 366 -11.48 -15.76 10.62
C THR A 366 -12.08 -17.15 10.80
N LEU A 367 -12.33 -17.51 12.05
CA LEU A 367 -12.96 -18.76 12.44
C LEU A 367 -14.40 -18.53 12.90
N ASP A 368 -15.16 -19.61 13.02
CA ASP A 368 -16.45 -19.58 13.69
C ASP A 368 -16.28 -19.24 15.19
N ASN A 369 -17.37 -18.85 15.86
CA ASN A 369 -17.39 -18.55 17.30
C ASN A 369 -16.56 -17.33 17.74
N ASP A 370 -16.55 -16.28 16.95
CA ASP A 370 -15.88 -15.02 17.29
C ASP A 370 -14.38 -15.19 17.61
N GLN A 371 -13.70 -15.96 16.79
CA GLN A 371 -12.27 -16.22 16.89
C GLN A 371 -11.58 -15.97 15.55
N TYR A 372 -10.28 -15.63 15.58
CA TYR A 372 -9.42 -15.69 14.41
C TYR A 372 -8.01 -16.16 14.77
N ASN A 373 -7.35 -16.79 13.81
CA ASN A 373 -5.94 -17.12 13.89
C ASN A 373 -5.12 -16.01 13.21
N GLU A 374 -4.01 -15.65 13.80
CA GLU A 374 -3.02 -14.75 13.23
C GLU A 374 -1.64 -15.39 13.32
N HIS A 375 -0.88 -15.32 12.25
CA HIS A 375 0.47 -15.83 12.20
C HIS A 375 1.41 -14.75 11.63
N ILE A 376 2.24 -14.21 12.49
CA ILE A 376 3.21 -13.17 12.12
C ILE A 376 4.58 -13.81 11.98
N THR A 377 5.26 -13.54 10.88
CA THR A 377 6.67 -13.90 10.67
C THR A 377 7.49 -12.66 10.32
N LEU A 378 8.71 -12.64 10.79
CA LEU A 378 9.69 -11.62 10.43
C LEU A 378 11.05 -12.29 10.28
N SER A 379 11.76 -12.00 9.21
CA SER A 379 13.12 -12.46 9.02
C SER A 379 14.02 -11.35 8.48
N ALA A 380 15.29 -11.41 8.82
CA ALA A 380 16.34 -10.56 8.25
C ALA A 380 17.64 -11.34 8.20
N ASN A 381 18.31 -11.31 7.05
CA ASN A 381 19.63 -11.95 6.95
C ASN A 381 20.67 -11.19 7.78
N LYS A 382 20.62 -9.86 7.75
CA LYS A 382 21.52 -9.00 8.50
C LYS A 382 20.87 -7.66 8.83
N ALA A 383 21.14 -7.18 10.05
CA ALA A 383 20.91 -5.80 10.44
C ALA A 383 22.15 -5.28 11.18
N SER A 384 22.68 -4.16 10.72
CA SER A 384 23.87 -3.53 11.28
C SER A 384 23.62 -2.05 11.52
N TYR A 385 23.84 -1.62 12.74
CA TYR A 385 23.79 -0.21 13.13
C TYR A 385 24.96 0.14 14.06
N PRO A 386 26.16 0.35 13.50
CA PRO A 386 27.37 0.60 14.28
C PRO A 386 27.26 1.79 15.23
N SER A 387 26.57 2.87 14.85
CA SER A 387 26.33 4.03 15.73
C SER A 387 25.59 3.68 17.00
N ALA A 388 24.71 2.67 16.97
CA ALA A 388 24.01 2.16 18.14
C ALA A 388 24.74 0.97 18.79
N GLY A 389 25.86 0.53 18.22
CA GLY A 389 26.71 -0.53 18.74
C GLY A 389 26.17 -1.94 18.57
N PHE A 390 25.25 -2.21 17.64
CA PHE A 390 24.74 -3.55 17.42
C PHE A 390 24.84 -4.02 15.95
N GLN A 391 24.96 -5.30 15.81
CA GLN A 391 24.83 -6.03 14.56
C GLN A 391 24.23 -7.39 14.85
N PHE A 392 23.23 -7.80 14.12
CA PHE A 392 22.70 -9.15 14.19
C PHE A 392 22.48 -9.77 12.81
N GLU A 393 22.49 -11.09 12.77
CA GLU A 393 22.31 -11.89 11.57
C GLU A 393 21.26 -12.97 11.81
N LYS A 394 20.65 -13.45 10.70
CA LYS A 394 19.72 -14.57 10.72
C LYS A 394 18.57 -14.40 11.72
N LEU A 395 18.02 -13.18 11.78
CA LEU A 395 16.81 -12.95 12.54
C LEU A 395 15.68 -13.80 11.95
N ALA A 396 14.99 -14.54 12.80
CA ALA A 396 13.76 -15.25 12.47
C ALA A 396 12.78 -15.13 13.63
N VAL A 397 11.64 -14.53 13.37
CA VAL A 397 10.50 -14.45 14.28
C VAL A 397 9.37 -15.27 13.69
N ASP A 398 8.79 -16.15 14.50
CA ASP A 398 7.64 -16.97 14.16
C ASP A 398 6.65 -16.89 15.32
N ALA A 399 5.52 -16.24 15.11
CA ALA A 399 4.57 -15.92 16.17
C ALA A 399 3.14 -16.25 15.77
N PRO A 400 2.68 -17.47 16.07
CA PRO A 400 1.29 -17.88 15.89
C PRO A 400 0.43 -17.46 17.09
N PHE A 401 -0.72 -16.86 16.80
CA PHE A 401 -1.70 -16.43 17.79
C PHE A 401 -3.09 -16.97 17.46
N LYS A 402 -3.84 -17.28 18.50
CA LYS A 402 -5.28 -17.47 18.42
C LYS A 402 -5.95 -16.38 19.25
N ILE A 403 -6.83 -15.62 18.65
CA ILE A 403 -7.51 -14.49 19.27
C ILE A 403 -8.97 -14.87 19.50
N ASN A 404 -9.39 -14.84 20.76
CA ASN A 404 -10.76 -15.02 21.18
C ASN A 404 -11.45 -13.64 21.27
N HIS A 405 -12.77 -13.62 21.29
CA HIS A 405 -13.54 -12.36 21.30
C HIS A 405 -13.05 -11.38 20.22
N SER A 406 -12.94 -11.89 19.00
CA SER A 406 -12.27 -11.20 17.90
C SER A 406 -12.88 -9.83 17.59
N LYS A 407 -14.19 -9.67 17.73
CA LYS A 407 -14.87 -8.40 17.49
C LYS A 407 -14.49 -7.33 18.51
N ALA A 408 -14.44 -7.67 19.79
CA ALA A 408 -13.98 -6.77 20.84
C ALA A 408 -12.52 -6.37 20.63
N HIS A 409 -11.66 -7.33 20.30
CA HIS A 409 -10.26 -7.12 20.00
C HIS A 409 -10.05 -6.19 18.77
N LEU A 410 -10.73 -6.47 17.66
CA LEU A 410 -10.66 -5.65 16.45
C LEU A 410 -11.16 -4.23 16.71
N SER A 411 -12.25 -4.07 17.46
CA SER A 411 -12.77 -2.76 17.86
C SER A 411 -11.77 -1.97 18.68
N ALA A 412 -11.16 -2.60 19.68
CA ALA A 412 -10.18 -1.95 20.56
C ALA A 412 -8.88 -1.57 19.83
N ARG A 413 -8.42 -2.41 18.90
CA ARG A 413 -7.18 -2.20 18.15
C ARG A 413 -7.35 -1.36 16.88
N PHE A 414 -8.54 -1.06 16.47
CA PHE A 414 -8.80 -0.34 15.20
C PHE A 414 -7.96 0.94 15.06
N CYS A 415 -7.98 1.80 16.08
CA CYS A 415 -7.23 3.04 16.08
C CYS A 415 -5.72 2.89 16.32
N SER A 416 -5.25 1.70 16.68
CA SER A 416 -3.82 1.42 16.86
C SER A 416 -3.12 1.00 15.57
N ALA A 417 -3.87 0.62 14.54
CA ALA A 417 -3.30 0.32 13.22
C ALA A 417 -2.86 1.61 12.52
N PRO A 418 -1.72 1.62 11.81
CA PRO A 418 -1.17 2.87 11.24
C PRO A 418 -2.15 3.62 10.32
N PHE A 419 -2.82 2.93 9.41
CA PHE A 419 -3.79 3.53 8.49
C PHE A 419 -5.06 4.00 9.22
N TYR A 420 -5.69 3.13 9.99
CA TYR A 420 -6.91 3.47 10.73
C TYR A 420 -6.67 4.44 11.88
N GLY A 421 -5.47 4.42 12.46
CA GLY A 421 -5.06 5.40 13.47
C GLY A 421 -5.07 6.83 12.94
N ALA A 422 -4.61 7.04 11.71
CA ALA A 422 -4.67 8.35 11.05
C ALA A 422 -6.13 8.80 10.82
N LEU A 423 -7.01 7.89 10.40
CA LEU A 423 -8.44 8.18 10.27
C LEU A 423 -9.09 8.50 11.63
N CYS A 424 -8.78 7.73 12.66
CA CYS A 424 -9.29 7.96 14.01
C CYS A 424 -8.87 9.33 14.55
N SER A 425 -7.62 9.73 14.37
CA SER A 425 -7.14 11.04 14.84
C SER A 425 -7.84 12.23 14.18
N THR A 426 -8.33 12.04 12.95
CA THR A 426 -9.03 13.07 12.17
C THR A 426 -10.53 13.12 12.47
N HIS A 427 -11.15 11.98 12.77
CA HIS A 427 -12.61 11.86 12.87
C HIS A 427 -13.13 11.64 14.29
N LEU A 428 -12.24 11.38 15.25
CA LEU A 428 -12.59 11.25 16.68
C LEU A 428 -12.01 12.40 17.49
N THR A 429 -12.69 12.73 18.59
CA THR A 429 -12.14 13.66 19.58
C THR A 429 -10.84 13.10 20.17
N SER A 430 -9.96 13.97 20.61
CA SER A 430 -8.70 13.54 21.27
C SER A 430 -8.96 12.64 22.47
N ALA A 431 -10.00 12.91 23.24
CA ALA A 431 -10.39 12.07 24.38
C ALA A 431 -10.82 10.66 23.98
N THR A 432 -11.62 10.51 22.93
CA THR A 432 -12.04 9.21 22.41
C THR A 432 -10.88 8.45 21.81
N PHE A 433 -10.04 9.11 21.02
CA PHE A 433 -8.83 8.51 20.43
C PHE A 433 -7.88 7.98 21.51
N ASP A 434 -7.56 8.80 22.52
CA ASP A 434 -6.69 8.42 23.64
C ASP A 434 -7.27 7.23 24.42
N LYS A 435 -8.58 7.19 24.60
CA LYS A 435 -9.25 6.04 25.25
C LYS A 435 -9.06 4.75 24.47
N TYR A 436 -9.19 4.78 23.12
CA TYR A 436 -8.93 3.59 22.30
C TYR A 436 -7.47 3.15 22.40
N ILE A 437 -6.52 4.06 22.34
CA ILE A 437 -5.10 3.73 22.44
C ILE A 437 -4.76 3.13 23.82
N LYS A 438 -5.21 3.75 24.90
CA LYS A 438 -4.94 3.29 26.28
C LYS A 438 -5.57 1.95 26.61
N ASN A 439 -6.77 1.68 26.12
CA ASN A 439 -7.53 0.49 26.47
C ASN A 439 -7.36 -0.64 25.46
N SER A 440 -6.59 -0.46 24.40
CA SER A 440 -6.41 -1.48 23.35
C SER A 440 -5.87 -2.82 23.89
N TRP A 441 -5.03 -2.79 24.89
CA TRP A 441 -4.47 -3.99 25.52
C TRP A 441 -5.44 -4.71 26.45
N LYS A 442 -6.44 -4.02 27.01
CA LYS A 442 -7.44 -4.62 27.93
C LYS A 442 -8.38 -5.59 27.23
N GLU A 443 -8.57 -5.40 25.93
CA GLU A 443 -9.39 -6.29 25.10
C GLU A 443 -8.59 -7.46 24.51
N LEU A 444 -7.32 -7.61 24.89
CA LEU A 444 -6.53 -8.77 24.51
C LEU A 444 -7.12 -10.03 25.17
N ASP A 445 -7.40 -11.00 24.35
CA ASP A 445 -7.79 -12.34 24.75
C ASP A 445 -7.18 -13.30 23.74
N LEU A 446 -5.92 -13.63 23.97
CA LEU A 446 -5.13 -14.36 22.99
C LEU A 446 -4.39 -15.54 23.61
N ILE A 447 -4.18 -16.55 22.79
CA ILE A 447 -3.35 -17.70 23.07
C ILE A 447 -2.14 -17.62 22.14
N VAL A 448 -0.96 -17.60 22.72
CA VAL A 448 0.32 -17.69 22.02
C VAL A 448 0.79 -19.13 22.05
N ASP A 449 0.94 -19.74 20.88
CA ASP A 449 1.38 -21.12 20.77
C ASP A 449 2.81 -21.18 20.24
N ASN A 450 3.77 -21.16 21.17
CA ASN A 450 5.20 -21.26 20.90
C ASN A 450 5.72 -20.23 19.90
N ALA A 451 5.56 -18.95 20.22
CA ALA A 451 6.21 -17.88 19.47
C ALA A 451 7.73 -17.93 19.71
N THR A 452 8.50 -17.84 18.65
CA THR A 452 9.96 -17.92 18.68
C THR A 452 10.62 -16.72 18.06
N LEU A 453 11.73 -16.28 18.64
CA LEU A 453 12.67 -15.34 18.05
C LEU A 453 14.06 -15.96 18.12
N ASN A 454 14.72 -16.08 16.97
CA ASN A 454 16.10 -16.54 16.87
C ASN A 454 16.91 -15.48 16.12
N LEU A 455 18.11 -15.21 16.58
CA LEU A 455 19.08 -14.38 15.88
C LEU A 455 20.49 -14.74 16.35
N ASN A 456 21.48 -14.35 15.55
CA ASN A 456 22.87 -14.32 15.96
C ASN A 456 23.27 -12.87 16.23
N LEU A 457 23.73 -12.58 17.42
CA LEU A 457 24.12 -11.24 17.85
C LEU A 457 25.65 -11.12 17.75
N ASN A 458 26.14 -10.12 17.04
CA ASN A 458 27.55 -9.88 16.86
C ASN A 458 28.05 -8.90 17.92
N THR A 459 29.21 -9.22 18.47
CA THR A 459 29.97 -8.27 19.28
C THR A 459 30.75 -7.32 18.36
N TYR A 460 30.73 -6.06 18.68
CA TYR A 460 31.42 -5.04 17.89
C TYR A 460 32.77 -4.68 18.56
N PRO A 461 33.89 -4.56 17.82
CA PRO A 461 34.08 -4.64 16.36
C PRO A 461 34.29 -6.07 15.82
N GLU A 462 34.07 -7.07 16.59
CA GLU A 462 34.29 -8.47 16.25
C GLU A 462 33.30 -8.97 15.20
N THR A 463 33.73 -9.93 14.40
CA THR A 463 32.90 -10.57 13.37
C THR A 463 32.21 -11.84 13.85
N ASN A 464 32.46 -12.26 15.10
CA ASN A 464 31.82 -13.44 15.67
C ASN A 464 30.36 -13.18 16.02
N ALA A 465 29.50 -14.12 15.67
CA ALA A 465 28.08 -14.07 15.94
C ALA A 465 27.67 -15.16 16.93
N TYR A 466 26.89 -14.78 17.92
CA TYR A 466 26.47 -15.67 18.99
C TYR A 466 24.95 -15.81 19.03
N PRO A 467 24.42 -17.04 19.13
CA PRO A 467 23.00 -17.26 19.08
C PRO A 467 22.25 -16.68 20.30
N VAL A 468 21.09 -16.09 19.99
CA VAL A 468 20.09 -15.66 20.96
C VAL A 468 18.77 -16.31 20.59
N LYS A 469 18.10 -16.92 21.56
CA LYS A 469 16.80 -17.56 21.35
C LYS A 469 15.81 -17.10 22.40
N LEU A 470 14.63 -16.73 21.97
CA LEU A 470 13.48 -16.44 22.81
C LEU A 470 12.31 -17.34 22.40
N GLU A 471 11.67 -17.97 23.36
CA GLU A 471 10.45 -18.77 23.18
C GLU A 471 9.38 -18.28 24.15
N VAL A 472 8.18 -18.04 23.63
CA VAL A 472 7.05 -17.53 24.40
C VAL A 472 5.83 -18.38 24.09
N SER A 473 5.17 -18.88 25.13
CA SER A 473 3.86 -19.53 25.03
C SER A 473 2.99 -19.05 26.18
N GLY A 474 1.70 -18.89 25.95
CA GLY A 474 0.84 -18.49 27.05
C GLY A 474 -0.54 -18.05 26.65
N ILE A 475 -1.29 -17.68 27.64
CA ILE A 475 -2.67 -17.19 27.55
C ILE A 475 -2.70 -15.81 28.18
N VAL A 476 -3.15 -14.83 27.41
CA VAL A 476 -3.42 -13.47 27.88
C VAL A 476 -4.93 -13.28 27.87
N PRO A 477 -5.60 -13.40 29.02
CA PRO A 477 -7.05 -13.28 29.08
C PRO A 477 -7.50 -11.83 29.02
N GLN A 478 -8.75 -11.63 28.62
CA GLN A 478 -9.40 -10.33 28.64
C GLN A 478 -9.43 -9.73 30.05
N VAL A 479 -9.13 -8.45 30.16
CA VAL A 479 -9.24 -7.73 31.44
C VAL A 479 -10.69 -7.34 31.69
N PRO A 480 -11.24 -7.54 32.90
CA PRO A 480 -12.59 -7.06 33.24
C PRO A 480 -12.76 -5.55 33.01
N GLU A 481 -13.91 -5.11 32.53
CA GLU A 481 -14.22 -3.70 32.23
C GLU A 481 -14.07 -2.77 33.42
N ASP A 482 -14.28 -3.28 34.63
CA ASP A 482 -14.18 -2.54 35.89
C ASP A 482 -12.76 -2.42 36.45
N ASP A 483 -11.78 -3.08 35.84
CA ASP A 483 -10.38 -2.98 36.22
C ASP A 483 -9.77 -1.67 35.72
N SER A 484 -9.57 -0.72 36.64
CA SER A 484 -8.97 0.58 36.34
C SER A 484 -7.44 0.58 36.42
N SER A 485 -6.80 -0.57 36.72
CA SER A 485 -5.34 -0.65 36.82
C SER A 485 -4.68 -0.60 35.45
N ASP A 486 -3.60 0.17 35.35
CA ASP A 486 -2.73 0.21 34.17
C ASP A 486 -1.71 -0.93 34.17
N MET A 487 -1.81 -1.85 35.12
CA MET A 487 -0.87 -2.97 35.30
C MET A 487 -1.27 -4.19 34.46
N ILE A 488 -0.26 -4.97 34.08
CA ILE A 488 -0.44 -6.26 33.43
C ILE A 488 -1.33 -7.15 34.30
N PRO A 489 -2.37 -7.81 33.74
CA PRO A 489 -3.28 -8.63 34.52
C PRO A 489 -2.56 -9.76 35.29
N ASP A 490 -2.95 -10.00 36.53
CA ASP A 490 -2.39 -11.07 37.35
C ASP A 490 -2.73 -12.47 36.83
N ASN A 491 -3.74 -12.59 35.98
CA ASN A 491 -4.23 -13.86 35.43
C ASN A 491 -3.57 -14.28 34.09
N ILE A 492 -2.48 -13.62 33.69
CA ILE A 492 -1.64 -14.09 32.57
C ILE A 492 -0.97 -15.40 33.01
N GLU A 493 -1.08 -16.41 32.16
CA GLU A 493 -0.39 -17.70 32.34
C GLU A 493 0.50 -17.97 31.13
N GLY A 494 1.69 -18.49 31.36
CA GLY A 494 2.58 -18.81 30.25
C GLY A 494 4.02 -19.04 30.64
N THR A 495 4.82 -19.25 29.61
CA THR A 495 6.26 -19.46 29.70
C THR A 495 7.02 -18.48 28.84
N PHE A 496 8.14 -18.02 29.33
CA PHE A 496 9.08 -17.13 28.65
C PHE A 496 10.49 -17.70 28.85
N ASN A 497 11.11 -18.17 27.78
CA ASN A 497 12.43 -18.79 27.83
C ASN A 497 13.41 -17.97 26.99
N LEU A 498 14.43 -17.40 27.63
CA LEU A 498 15.49 -16.66 26.99
C LEU A 498 16.81 -17.42 27.11
N THR A 499 17.48 -17.65 25.99
CA THR A 499 18.78 -18.31 25.92
C THR A 499 19.79 -17.37 25.24
N LEU A 500 20.89 -17.09 25.91
CA LEU A 500 21.97 -16.22 25.46
C LEU A 500 23.30 -16.96 25.51
N SER A 501 24.17 -16.80 24.53
CA SER A 501 25.53 -17.34 24.60
C SER A 501 26.35 -16.65 25.69
N LYS A 502 27.05 -17.44 26.52
CA LYS A 502 28.00 -16.91 27.52
C LYS A 502 29.11 -16.05 26.91
N MET A 503 29.53 -16.38 25.68
CA MET A 503 30.59 -15.69 24.98
C MET A 503 30.24 -14.25 24.65
N LEU A 504 28.95 -13.87 24.62
CA LEU A 504 28.54 -12.46 24.49
C LEU A 504 29.03 -11.60 25.67
N PHE A 505 29.26 -12.21 26.82
CA PHE A 505 29.57 -11.54 28.09
C PHE A 505 30.93 -11.92 28.66
N ASP A 506 31.86 -12.41 27.80
CA ASP A 506 33.22 -12.67 28.25
C ASP A 506 34.01 -11.37 28.49
N ASP A 507 35.09 -11.45 29.26
CA ASP A 507 35.88 -10.29 29.65
C ASP A 507 36.46 -9.51 28.46
N GLN A 508 36.78 -10.19 27.35
CA GLN A 508 37.31 -9.53 26.15
C GLN A 508 36.24 -8.72 25.42
N ASN A 509 35.05 -9.28 25.28
CA ASN A 509 33.91 -8.60 24.69
C ASN A 509 33.43 -7.43 25.57
N GLU A 510 33.39 -7.59 26.88
CA GLU A 510 33.07 -6.52 27.82
C GLU A 510 34.10 -5.36 27.73
N LYS A 511 35.40 -5.64 27.61
CA LYS A 511 36.42 -4.62 27.42
C LYS A 511 36.31 -3.92 26.06
N ALA A 512 36.07 -4.67 25.00
CA ALA A 512 35.86 -4.10 23.66
C ALA A 512 34.60 -3.19 23.62
N LEU A 513 33.55 -3.56 24.33
CA LEU A 513 32.29 -2.80 24.46
C LEU A 513 32.45 -1.53 25.31
N ALA A 514 33.30 -1.59 26.36
CA ALA A 514 33.56 -0.44 27.24
C ALA A 514 34.39 0.68 26.56
N ILE A 515 35.08 0.39 25.48
CA ILE A 515 35.93 1.35 24.74
C ILE A 515 35.11 2.22 23.78
N LYS A 516 33.86 1.84 23.44
CA LYS A 516 33.03 2.59 22.53
C LYS A 516 32.01 3.45 23.30
N ASP A 517 32.17 4.75 23.19
CA ASP A 517 31.32 5.76 23.83
C ASP A 517 29.81 5.71 23.46
N ASN A 518 29.43 4.81 22.53
CA ASN A 518 28.07 4.72 21.99
C ASN A 518 27.39 3.36 22.18
N SER A 519 27.85 2.54 23.12
CA SER A 519 27.34 1.18 23.31
C SER A 519 26.19 1.08 24.33
N TYR A 520 25.24 2.01 24.33
CA TYR A 520 24.05 1.94 25.21
C TYR A 520 23.34 0.59 25.13
N PHE A 521 23.22 0.05 23.94
CA PHE A 521 22.61 -1.25 23.73
C PHE A 521 23.34 -2.36 24.50
N TRP A 522 24.67 -2.42 24.37
CA TRP A 522 25.48 -3.42 25.04
C TRP A 522 25.54 -3.22 26.54
N GLN A 523 25.65 -1.99 27.00
CA GLN A 523 25.59 -1.66 28.42
C GLN A 523 24.27 -2.09 29.02
N TYR A 524 23.16 -1.84 28.31
CA TYR A 524 21.83 -2.25 28.74
C TYR A 524 21.70 -3.77 28.80
N LEU A 525 22.11 -4.47 27.75
CA LEU A 525 22.07 -5.93 27.69
C LEU A 525 22.96 -6.57 28.76
N SER A 526 24.17 -6.06 28.92
CA SER A 526 25.10 -6.56 29.96
C SER A 526 24.55 -6.35 31.36
N SER A 527 24.00 -5.18 31.67
CA SER A 527 23.38 -4.89 32.97
C SER A 527 22.13 -5.72 33.24
N PHE A 528 21.42 -6.11 32.20
CA PHE A 528 20.25 -6.99 32.31
C PHE A 528 20.65 -8.42 32.71
N VAL A 529 21.81 -8.91 32.25
CA VAL A 529 22.28 -10.27 32.49
C VAL A 529 23.23 -10.36 33.70
N LYS A 530 24.12 -9.39 33.88
CA LYS A 530 25.10 -9.36 34.95
C LYS A 530 25.11 -8.04 35.72
N HIS A 531 25.33 -8.12 37.02
CA HIS A 531 25.57 -6.98 37.89
C HIS A 531 26.87 -7.16 38.67
N ASP A 532 27.77 -6.18 38.63
CA ASP A 532 29.11 -6.24 39.29
C ASP A 532 29.87 -7.52 38.97
N GLY A 533 29.82 -7.98 37.71
CA GLY A 533 30.51 -9.19 37.25
C GLY A 533 29.85 -10.51 37.68
N LYS A 534 28.74 -10.44 38.42
CA LYS A 534 27.96 -11.61 38.82
C LYS A 534 26.70 -11.77 37.97
N LEU A 535 26.42 -13.01 37.60
CA LEU A 535 25.18 -13.35 36.89
C LEU A 535 23.95 -12.99 37.74
N HIS A 536 22.97 -12.31 37.15
CA HIS A 536 21.68 -12.09 37.80
C HIS A 536 21.01 -13.44 38.14
N ARG A 537 20.27 -13.49 39.20
CA ARG A 537 19.63 -14.71 39.72
C ARG A 537 18.52 -15.25 38.85
N GLU A 538 17.99 -14.42 38.00
CA GLU A 538 17.01 -14.80 36.97
C GLU A 538 17.62 -15.67 35.87
N PHE A 539 18.95 -15.77 35.82
CA PHE A 539 19.70 -16.58 34.86
C PHE A 539 20.41 -17.75 35.55
N VAL A 540 20.51 -18.86 34.85
CA VAL A 540 21.34 -20.00 35.20
C VAL A 540 22.30 -20.35 34.07
N GLU A 541 23.43 -20.98 34.41
CA GLU A 541 24.36 -21.48 33.42
C GLU A 541 23.95 -22.86 32.95
N GLU A 542 23.79 -23.05 31.65
CA GLU A 542 23.57 -24.35 31.02
C GLU A 542 24.50 -24.50 29.81
N GLY A 543 25.56 -25.31 29.98
CA GLY A 543 26.58 -25.49 28.95
C GLY A 543 27.22 -24.17 28.60
N ASP A 544 27.15 -23.79 27.33
CA ASP A 544 27.73 -22.54 26.81
C ASP A 544 26.74 -21.36 26.83
N ASN A 545 25.63 -21.49 27.54
CA ASN A 545 24.55 -20.52 27.55
C ASN A 545 24.20 -20.02 28.95
N TYR A 546 23.69 -18.78 29.01
CA TYR A 546 22.89 -18.25 30.09
C TYR A 546 21.42 -18.42 29.72
N VAL A 547 20.63 -18.99 30.60
CA VAL A 547 19.23 -19.30 30.36
C VAL A 547 18.35 -18.71 31.46
N SER A 548 17.26 -18.07 31.07
CA SER A 548 16.21 -17.63 31.97
C SER A 548 14.89 -18.26 31.53
N ARG A 549 14.34 -19.14 32.38
CA ARG A 549 13.02 -19.76 32.18
C ARG A 549 12.05 -19.19 33.19
N VAL A 550 11.15 -18.36 32.68
CA VAL A 550 10.09 -17.75 33.48
C VAL A 550 8.79 -18.49 33.20
N GLU A 551 8.13 -18.97 34.25
CA GLU A 551 6.81 -19.55 34.19
C GLU A 551 5.87 -18.74 35.08
N LYS A 552 4.74 -18.30 34.53
CA LYS A 552 3.67 -17.64 35.28
C LYS A 552 2.47 -18.58 35.32
N THR A 553 2.04 -18.92 36.52
CA THR A 553 0.85 -19.74 36.80
C THR A 553 -0.12 -18.97 37.70
N GLU A 554 -1.31 -19.52 37.95
CA GLU A 554 -2.23 -19.00 38.97
C GLU A 554 -1.57 -18.80 40.36
N ASN A 555 -0.54 -19.57 40.67
CA ASN A 555 0.17 -19.53 41.93
C ASN A 555 1.35 -18.54 41.98
N GLY A 556 1.57 -17.75 40.92
CA GLY A 556 2.65 -16.78 40.83
C GLY A 556 3.77 -17.14 39.86
N TYR A 557 4.89 -16.47 39.97
CA TYR A 557 6.05 -16.66 39.09
C TYR A 557 7.02 -17.70 39.60
N LEU A 558 7.49 -18.54 38.70
CA LEU A 558 8.66 -19.41 38.90
C LEU A 558 9.75 -18.96 37.92
N ILE A 559 10.94 -18.70 38.39
CA ILE A 559 12.11 -18.37 37.59
C ILE A 559 13.12 -19.48 37.75
N ASN A 560 13.39 -20.21 36.68
CA ASN A 560 14.21 -21.44 36.71
C ASN A 560 13.76 -22.43 37.78
N GLY A 561 12.44 -22.59 37.98
CA GLY A 561 11.83 -23.46 38.95
C GLY A 561 11.80 -22.91 40.39
N ARG A 562 12.21 -21.67 40.61
CA ARG A 562 12.27 -21.05 41.95
C ARG A 562 11.27 -19.91 42.07
N THR A 563 10.71 -19.73 43.26
CA THR A 563 9.76 -18.63 43.53
C THR A 563 10.50 -17.28 43.66
N LEU A 564 9.77 -16.20 43.48
CA LEU A 564 10.31 -14.84 43.73
C LEU A 564 10.76 -14.66 45.19
N GLU A 565 10.08 -15.28 46.13
CA GLU A 565 10.45 -15.25 47.55
C GLU A 565 11.79 -15.96 47.82
N ASP A 566 12.02 -17.14 47.20
CA ASP A 566 13.30 -17.84 47.29
C ASP A 566 14.46 -16.99 46.75
N LEU A 567 14.27 -16.31 45.62
CA LEU A 567 15.26 -15.41 45.04
C LEU A 567 15.54 -14.19 45.92
N ARG A 568 14.52 -13.64 46.56
CA ARG A 568 14.65 -12.52 47.49
C ARG A 568 15.41 -12.91 48.76
N GLN A 569 15.13 -14.10 49.35
CA GLN A 569 15.81 -14.59 50.52
C GLN A 569 17.32 -14.82 50.27
N GLU A 570 17.69 -15.38 49.13
CA GLU A 570 19.10 -15.53 48.75
C GLU A 570 19.80 -14.16 48.61
N SER A 571 19.10 -13.17 48.09
CA SER A 571 19.63 -11.77 47.98
C SER A 571 19.93 -11.16 49.33
N MET A 572 19.10 -11.45 50.35
CA MET A 572 19.32 -10.96 51.72
C MET A 572 20.49 -11.67 52.38
N MET A 573 20.63 -13.00 52.22
CA MET A 573 21.75 -13.75 52.76
C MET A 573 23.11 -13.32 52.22
N GLU A 574 23.22 -13.03 50.94
CA GLU A 574 24.48 -12.54 50.35
C GLU A 574 24.85 -11.10 50.79
N SER A 575 23.86 -10.24 51.11
CA SER A 575 24.15 -8.92 51.65
C SER A 575 24.66 -8.98 53.07
N ASP A 576 24.18 -9.94 53.87
CA ASP A 576 24.62 -10.16 55.26
C ASP A 576 26.03 -10.81 55.32
N GLU A 577 26.39 -11.69 54.39
CA GLU A 577 27.76 -12.25 54.29
C GLU A 577 28.80 -11.24 53.81
N GLY A 578 28.39 -10.19 53.11
CA GLY A 578 29.26 -9.09 52.64
C GLY A 578 29.59 -8.04 53.71
N GLU A 579 28.91 -8.03 54.87
CA GLU A 579 29.14 -7.06 55.98
C GLU A 579 30.04 -7.64 57.10
N GLU A 580 30.40 -8.93 57.10
CA GLU A 580 31.17 -9.58 58.21
C GLU A 580 32.70 -9.58 58.08
N GLU A 581 33.33 -8.87 57.16
CA GLU A 581 34.83 -8.74 57.21
C GLU A 581 35.34 -7.33 56.93
N LYS A 582 35.19 -6.45 57.90
CA LYS A 582 36.16 -5.41 58.16
C LYS A 582 36.89 -5.70 59.48
N PRO A 583 38.13 -6.17 59.47
CA PRO A 583 38.90 -6.22 60.71
C PRO A 583 39.09 -4.84 61.25
N ALA A 584 38.74 -4.67 62.52
CA ALA A 584 38.97 -3.45 63.29
C ALA A 584 40.47 -3.08 63.19
N ALA A 585 40.75 -1.87 62.72
CA ALA A 585 42.07 -1.26 62.84
C ALA A 585 42.35 -1.13 64.35
N THR A 586 43.29 -1.92 64.82
CA THR A 586 43.96 -1.63 66.11
C THR A 586 45.07 -0.64 65.86
N ASP A 587 45.08 0.41 66.68
CA ASP A 587 45.95 1.58 66.86
C ASP A 587 47.41 1.48 66.40
#